data_856bdb28d6c3886b8985c3eb6d3a8a1e
#
_entry.id   856bdb28d6c3886b8985c3eb6d3a8a1e
#
_cell.length_a   1.000
_cell.length_b   1.000
_cell.length_c   1.000
_cell.angle_alpha   90.00
_cell.angle_beta   90.00
_cell.angle_gamma   90.00
#
_symmetry.space_group_name_H-M   'P 1'
#
loop_
_entity.id
_entity.type
_entity.pdbx_description
1 polymer ?
#
loop_
_entity_poly.entity_id
_entity_poly.type
_entity_poly.pdbx_seq_one_letter_code
_entity_poly.pdbx_strand_id
1 'polypeptide(L)'
;MALLRNPDERRYEVRRDANVRGVIVCPTLEMVCLIVDVSEAGMRVRTDRAVSLPDVVTVVDVAAGTACEADVVWRKGHEAGLKCRVRATALQGLVPARFAQARDAWLRASGR
;
A
#
# COMPACT_ATOMS: atom_id res chain seq x y z
N MET A 1 -16.78 23.86 -15.90
CA MET A 1 -16.49 23.73 -15.46
C MET A 1 -16.44 23.45 -14.82
N ALA A 2 -16.26 22.98 -14.72
CA ALA A 2 -16.19 22.56 -13.98
C ALA A 2 -15.95 22.78 -13.31
N LEU A 3 -15.85 22.87 -13.31
CA LEU A 3 -15.70 23.09 -12.63
C LEU A 3 -15.98 23.29 -11.80
N LEU A 4 -16.28 23.25 -11.56
CA LEU A 4 -16.58 23.22 -10.66
C LEU A 4 -16.40 22.43 -9.78
N ARG A 5 -16.01 22.53 -9.25
CA ARG A 5 -15.54 21.72 -8.44
C ARG A 5 -16.11 21.89 -7.21
N ASN A 6 -16.52 20.88 -6.58
CA ASN A 6 -17.07 21.08 -5.33
C ASN A 6 -15.95 20.65 -4.43
N PRO A 7 -16.06 20.88 -3.19
CA PRO A 7 -15.03 20.63 -2.26
C PRO A 7 -14.53 19.23 -2.23
N ASP A 8 -15.34 18.36 -2.71
CA ASP A 8 -14.98 17.01 -2.56
C ASP A 8 -14.03 16.65 -3.55
N GLU A 9 -13.81 17.56 -4.39
CA GLU A 9 -13.07 17.19 -5.41
C GLU A 9 -11.73 17.17 -5.19
N ARG A 10 -11.25 17.45 -4.10
CA ARG A 10 -9.96 17.19 -3.96
C ARG A 10 -9.78 15.81 -4.08
N ARG A 11 -10.79 15.13 -4.07
CA ARG A 11 -10.72 13.82 -4.33
C ARG A 11 -10.47 13.62 -5.65
N TYR A 12 -10.33 14.55 -6.36
CA TYR A 12 -10.03 14.46 -7.68
C TYR A 12 -8.70 14.10 -7.88
N GLU A 13 -7.91 13.94 -6.85
CA GLU A 13 -6.81 13.20 -7.00
C GLU A 13 -7.32 12.04 -7.68
N VAL A 14 -6.83 11.72 -8.79
CA VAL A 14 -7.31 10.66 -9.56
C VAL A 14 -7.12 9.40 -8.80
N ARG A 15 -8.20 8.86 -8.26
CA ARG A 15 -8.12 7.58 -7.64
C ARG A 15 -8.41 6.57 -8.69
N ARG A 16 -7.56 5.58 -8.79
CA ARG A 16 -7.80 4.54 -9.75
C ARG A 16 -8.06 3.27 -9.03
N ASP A 17 -9.04 2.51 -9.49
CA ASP A 17 -9.31 1.20 -8.95
C ASP A 17 -8.12 0.34 -9.32
N ALA A 18 -7.51 -0.24 -8.35
CA ALA A 18 -6.34 -1.05 -8.61
C ALA A 18 -6.61 -2.54 -8.44
N ASN A 19 -7.23 -2.94 -7.35
CA ASN A 19 -7.51 -4.35 -7.07
C ASN A 19 -6.29 -5.25 -7.31
N VAL A 20 -5.13 -4.81 -6.83
CA VAL A 20 -3.93 -5.61 -6.98
C VAL A 20 -3.54 -6.24 -5.68
N ARG A 21 -2.95 -7.43 -5.80
CA ARG A 21 -2.50 -8.13 -4.64
C ARG A 21 -1.36 -7.40 -4.00
N GLY A 22 -1.40 -7.26 -2.70
CA GLY A 22 -0.35 -6.62 -1.95
C GLY A 22 -0.01 -7.40 -0.69
N VAL A 23 1.04 -6.97 -0.03
CA VAL A 23 1.41 -7.53 1.26
C VAL A 23 1.78 -6.36 2.16
N ILE A 24 1.23 -6.35 3.37
CA ILE A 24 1.59 -5.37 4.37
C ILE A 24 2.64 -6.03 5.25
N VAL A 25 3.76 -5.36 5.41
CA VAL A 25 4.90 -5.90 6.15
C VAL A 25 5.33 -4.92 7.24
N CYS A 26 5.56 -5.44 8.42
CA CYS A 26 6.21 -4.68 9.47
C CYS A 26 6.99 -5.70 10.32
N PRO A 27 7.81 -5.27 11.25
CA PRO A 27 8.71 -6.23 11.94
C PRO A 27 8.02 -7.44 12.54
N THR A 28 6.79 -7.29 13.00
CA THR A 28 6.10 -8.38 13.67
C THR A 28 4.91 -8.91 12.90
N LEU A 29 4.68 -8.42 11.68
CA LEU A 29 3.47 -8.77 10.95
C LEU A 29 3.74 -8.82 9.45
N GLU A 30 3.20 -9.83 8.81
CA GLU A 30 3.22 -9.92 7.37
C GLU A 30 1.83 -10.39 6.99
N MET A 31 1.10 -9.61 6.19
CA MET A 31 -0.28 -9.92 5.90
C MET A 31 -0.62 -9.62 4.46
N VAL A 32 -1.24 -10.56 3.79
CA VAL A 32 -1.71 -10.36 2.43
C VAL A 32 -2.85 -9.37 2.45
N CYS A 33 -2.90 -8.50 1.48
CA CYS A 33 -3.97 -7.52 1.37
C CYS A 33 -4.32 -7.31 -0.11
N LEU A 34 -5.40 -6.59 -0.33
CA LEU A 34 -5.77 -6.16 -1.66
C LEU A 34 -5.62 -4.65 -1.68
N ILE A 35 -4.85 -4.12 -2.63
CA ILE A 35 -4.76 -2.69 -2.82
C ILE A 35 -5.96 -2.34 -3.68
N VAL A 36 -6.93 -1.68 -3.08
CA VAL A 36 -8.22 -1.45 -3.71
C VAL A 36 -8.18 -0.26 -4.65
N ASP A 37 -7.55 0.81 -4.22
CA ASP A 37 -7.38 1.95 -5.10
C ASP A 37 -6.13 2.73 -4.70
N VAL A 38 -5.63 3.52 -5.61
CA VAL A 38 -4.43 4.32 -5.40
C VAL A 38 -4.64 5.72 -5.94
N SER A 39 -3.90 6.65 -5.37
CA SER A 39 -3.84 8.02 -5.86
C SER A 39 -2.42 8.50 -5.62
N GLU A 40 -2.10 9.70 -6.03
CA GLU A 40 -0.76 10.22 -5.79
C GLU A 40 -0.47 10.34 -4.31
N ALA A 41 -1.47 10.58 -3.50
CA ALA A 41 -1.26 10.79 -2.08
C ALA A 41 -1.19 9.49 -1.29
N GLY A 42 -1.72 8.41 -1.81
CA GLY A 42 -1.71 7.17 -1.05
C GLY A 42 -2.57 6.10 -1.65
N MET A 43 -3.01 5.17 -0.82
CA MET A 43 -3.78 4.04 -1.27
C MET A 43 -4.72 3.56 -0.19
N ARG A 44 -5.71 2.77 -0.60
CA ARG A 44 -6.61 2.11 0.32
C ARG A 44 -6.40 0.62 0.17
N VAL A 45 -6.25 -0.07 1.29
CA VAL A 45 -6.04 -1.52 1.27
C VAL A 45 -7.14 -2.21 2.04
N ARG A 46 -7.39 -3.47 1.69
CA ARG A 46 -8.35 -4.31 2.37
C ARG A 46 -7.66 -5.59 2.80
N THR A 47 -7.92 -6.02 4.02
CA THR A 47 -7.30 -7.24 4.56
C THR A 47 -8.37 -8.28 4.80
N ASP A 48 -7.98 -9.55 4.95
CA ASP A 48 -8.91 -10.63 5.17
C ASP A 48 -9.58 -10.52 6.51
N ARG A 49 -8.93 -9.91 7.46
CA ARG A 49 -9.49 -9.79 8.79
C ARG A 49 -9.10 -8.43 9.35
N ALA A 50 -9.88 -7.96 10.28
CA ALA A 50 -9.58 -6.72 10.94
C ALA A 50 -8.35 -6.93 11.80
N VAL A 51 -7.32 -6.12 11.60
CA VAL A 51 -6.10 -6.24 12.33
C VAL A 51 -5.66 -4.86 12.74
N SER A 52 -5.10 -4.75 13.93
CA SER A 52 -4.63 -3.48 14.40
C SER A 52 -3.25 -3.25 13.78
N LEU A 53 -3.19 -2.44 12.76
CA LEU A 53 -1.93 -2.13 12.10
C LEU A 53 -1.17 -1.08 12.90
N PRO A 54 0.17 -1.16 12.93
CA PRO A 54 0.95 -0.11 13.56
C PRO A 54 0.84 1.17 12.71
N ASP A 55 1.36 2.27 13.22
CA ASP A 55 1.24 3.55 12.54
C ASP A 55 2.04 3.62 11.24
N VAL A 56 3.07 2.82 11.11
CA VAL A 56 3.89 2.78 9.90
C VAL A 56 4.04 1.35 9.45
N VAL A 57 3.81 1.12 8.17
CA VAL A 57 3.96 -0.22 7.59
C VAL A 57 4.67 -0.09 6.25
N THR A 58 5.16 -1.21 5.72
CA THR A 58 5.66 -1.26 4.37
C THR A 58 4.62 -1.99 3.53
N VAL A 59 4.26 -1.42 2.39
CA VAL A 59 3.29 -2.04 1.50
C VAL A 59 3.98 -2.52 0.26
N VAL A 60 3.76 -3.78 -0.08
CA VAL A 60 4.33 -4.39 -1.27
C VAL A 60 3.24 -4.50 -2.32
N ASP A 61 3.51 -4.02 -3.52
CA ASP A 61 2.65 -4.23 -4.68
C ASP A 61 3.24 -5.42 -5.40
N VAL A 62 2.56 -6.55 -5.34
CA VAL A 62 3.10 -7.81 -5.86
C VAL A 62 3.27 -7.77 -7.36
N ALA A 63 2.30 -7.23 -8.07
CA ALA A 63 2.36 -7.18 -9.52
C ALA A 63 3.46 -6.25 -10.02
N ALA A 64 3.61 -5.10 -9.38
CA ALA A 64 4.61 -4.14 -9.79
C ALA A 64 6.01 -4.48 -9.27
N GLY A 65 6.10 -5.31 -8.23
CA GLY A 65 7.38 -5.64 -7.63
C GLY A 65 8.00 -4.45 -6.91
N THR A 66 7.18 -3.66 -6.23
CA THR A 66 7.65 -2.46 -5.53
C THR A 66 7.16 -2.45 -4.10
N ALA A 67 7.80 -1.66 -3.28
CA ALA A 67 7.38 -1.48 -1.89
C ALA A 67 7.53 -0.02 -1.50
N CYS A 68 6.68 0.45 -0.61
CA CYS A 68 6.85 1.76 -0.05
C CYS A 68 6.52 1.76 1.43
N GLU A 69 7.21 2.62 2.18
CA GLU A 69 6.87 2.83 3.56
C GLU A 69 5.70 3.79 3.59
N ALA A 70 4.74 3.50 4.42
CA ALA A 70 3.52 4.29 4.45
C ALA A 70 3.05 4.53 5.87
N ASP A 71 2.42 5.68 6.08
CA ASP A 71 1.76 5.98 7.33
C ASP A 71 0.33 5.49 7.22
N VAL A 72 -0.16 4.87 8.30
CA VAL A 72 -1.55 4.42 8.34
C VAL A 72 -2.36 5.62 8.82
N VAL A 73 -3.09 6.25 7.92
CA VAL A 73 -3.81 7.48 8.23
C VAL A 73 -5.23 7.27 8.72
N TRP A 74 -5.83 6.13 8.42
CA TRP A 74 -7.10 5.76 9.02
C TRP A 74 -7.27 4.24 8.96
N ARG A 75 -8.12 3.73 9.84
CA ARG A 75 -8.41 2.32 9.92
C ARG A 75 -9.91 2.19 10.10
N LYS A 76 -10.51 1.26 9.40
CA LYS A 76 -11.93 1.00 9.59
C LYS A 76 -12.23 -0.44 9.18
N GLY A 77 -12.51 -1.30 10.16
CA GLY A 77 -12.83 -2.70 9.88
C GLY A 77 -11.69 -3.41 9.17
N HIS A 78 -11.98 -3.87 7.96
CA HIS A 78 -11.00 -4.59 7.18
C HIS A 78 -10.22 -3.68 6.23
N GLU A 79 -10.41 -2.39 6.33
CA GLU A 79 -9.75 -1.45 5.42
C GLU A 79 -8.87 -0.46 6.15
N ALA A 80 -7.90 0.05 5.44
CA ALA A 80 -7.04 1.10 5.97
C ALA A 80 -6.62 2.03 4.84
N GLY A 81 -6.43 3.28 5.18
CA GLY A 81 -5.87 4.25 4.24
C GLY A 81 -4.42 4.47 4.57
N LEU A 82 -3.58 4.43 3.56
CA LEU A 82 -2.15 4.53 3.71
C LEU A 82 -1.61 5.68 2.88
N LYS A 83 -0.66 6.40 3.44
CA LYS A 83 -0.02 7.48 2.70
C LYS A 83 1.45 7.14 2.58
N CYS A 84 1.94 7.01 1.36
CA CYS A 84 3.33 6.66 1.14
C CYS A 84 4.22 7.82 1.52
N ARG A 85 5.32 7.53 2.20
CA ARG A 85 6.25 8.54 2.66
C ARG A 85 7.15 9.03 1.55
N VAL A 86 7.56 8.11 0.68
CA VAL A 86 8.41 8.43 -0.44
C VAL A 86 8.01 7.54 -1.60
N ARG A 87 8.67 7.71 -2.73
CA ARG A 87 8.39 6.89 -3.87
C ARG A 87 8.59 5.44 -3.57
N ALA A 88 7.87 4.60 -4.25
CA ALA A 88 8.03 3.15 -4.14
C ALA A 88 9.41 2.72 -4.62
N THR A 89 9.97 1.73 -3.97
CA THR A 89 11.27 1.18 -4.29
C THR A 89 11.09 -0.15 -5.01
N ALA A 90 11.82 -0.35 -6.10
CA ALA A 90 11.78 -1.61 -6.82
C ALA A 90 12.41 -2.71 -5.97
N LEU A 91 11.80 -3.88 -5.97
CA LEU A 91 12.26 -5.01 -5.17
C LEU A 91 13.13 -5.98 -5.95
N GLN A 92 13.30 -5.76 -7.25
CA GLN A 92 14.20 -6.58 -8.02
C GLN A 92 15.60 -6.05 -7.85
N GLY A 93 16.59 -6.94 -7.87
CA GLY A 93 17.97 -6.55 -7.76
C GLY A 93 18.35 -6.22 -6.34
N LEU A 94 19.24 -5.26 -6.18
CA LEU A 94 19.70 -4.87 -4.86
C LEU A 94 18.69 -3.92 -4.23
N VAL A 95 18.30 -4.22 -3.01
CA VAL A 95 17.39 -3.35 -2.29
C VAL A 95 18.03 -2.90 -0.99
N PRO A 96 17.66 -1.74 -0.47
CA PRO A 96 18.15 -1.30 0.83
C PRO A 96 17.80 -2.32 1.91
N ALA A 97 18.65 -2.44 2.91
CA ALA A 97 18.42 -3.41 3.98
C ALA A 97 17.04 -3.28 4.63
N ARG A 98 16.54 -2.06 4.74
CA ARG A 98 15.23 -1.86 5.37
C ARG A 98 14.09 -2.46 4.56
N PHE A 99 14.32 -2.82 3.30
CA PHE A 99 13.31 -3.46 2.48
C PHE A 99 13.57 -4.96 2.28
N ALA A 100 14.54 -5.53 3.00
CA ALA A 100 14.84 -6.95 2.84
C ALA A 100 13.63 -7.84 3.17
N GLN A 101 12.92 -7.51 4.24
CA GLN A 101 11.75 -8.28 4.62
C GLN A 101 10.66 -8.14 3.56
N ALA A 102 10.50 -6.96 3.01
CA ALA A 102 9.51 -6.72 1.97
C ALA A 102 9.85 -7.51 0.71
N ARG A 103 11.13 -7.59 0.37
CA ARG A 103 11.54 -8.34 -0.80
C ARG A 103 11.25 -9.83 -0.60
N ASP A 104 11.52 -10.36 0.60
CA ASP A 104 11.25 -11.76 0.86
C ASP A 104 9.74 -12.03 0.77
N ALA A 105 8.94 -11.14 1.31
CA ALA A 105 7.48 -11.27 1.25
C ALA A 105 7.00 -11.24 -0.21
N TRP A 106 7.57 -10.37 -1.02
CA TRP A 106 7.23 -10.28 -2.43
C TRP A 106 7.56 -11.57 -3.17
N LEU A 107 8.74 -12.14 -2.91
CA LEU A 107 9.13 -13.36 -3.57
C LEU A 107 8.19 -14.50 -3.22
N ARG A 108 7.78 -14.59 -1.96
CA ARG A 108 6.83 -15.62 -1.56
C ARG A 108 5.45 -15.40 -2.21
N ALA A 109 5.01 -14.17 -2.22
CA ALA A 109 3.67 -13.87 -2.74
C ALA A 109 3.60 -14.01 -4.26
N SER A 110 4.72 -13.79 -4.95
CA SER A 110 4.72 -13.88 -6.40
C SER A 110 4.98 -15.31 -6.88
N GLY A 111 5.15 -16.25 -5.96
CA GLY A 111 5.34 -17.65 -6.36
C GLY A 111 6.75 -17.98 -6.80
N ARG A 112 7.73 -17.23 -6.36
CA ARG A 112 9.10 -17.49 -6.78
C ARG A 112 9.95 -18.02 -5.68
#